data_9733d7f8eae5ee9f33d5fb8d8fb209f8
#
_entry.id   9733d7f8eae5ee9f33d5fb8d8fb209f8
#
_cell.length_a   1.000
_cell.length_b   1.000
_cell.length_c   1.000
_cell.angle_alpha   90.00
_cell.angle_beta   90.00
_cell.angle_gamma   90.00
#
_symmetry.space_group_name_H-M   'P 1'
#
loop_
_entity.id
_entity.type
_entity.pdbx_description
1 polymer ?
#
loop_
_entity_poly.entity_id
_entity_poly.type
_entity_poly.pdbx_seq_one_letter_code
_entity_poly.pdbx_strand_id
1 'polypeptide(L)'
;MKEVIRIHEEDNVAVALRDFLAQENLMVDGKEISLKEEVKRGHKIALTPISAGGNIIKYGFPIGHATHSISPGEWVHTHNTKTNLNNVNEYEFHQKLAAPKEKKQSLTFKGYRRKNGDIGIRNELWIIPTVGCVNGIAEQMIKQFQKEIGDISPFEHVTVLKHNYGCSQLGDDHLNTRTMLTRMVQHPNAGGVLVLGLGCENNSLTEFKQALGTIDESRVKFLQSQDVEDEIEAGVTLLKEIYAAAKDDKREDVDISRLKVGLKCGGSDGLSGITANPLLGKFSDWLIAQGGTTVLTEVPEMFGAETLLMERAVDEQTFDKIVHLVNEFKTYFLNHKQPVYENPSPGNKAGGITTLEDKSLGCTQKAGTAPVVDVLNYGDRLQTNGLNLLSAPGNDLVASTALAASGCHIVLFTTGRGTPFGTFVPTIKISTNTALYNKKPHWIDFNGGVLVEGDTEEATLESFIEYMIGVSSGELVNNEKNDFKEMAIFKTGVTL
;
A
#
# COMPACT_ATOMS: atom_id res chain seq x y z
N MET A 1 7.57 11.35 29.81
CA MET A 1 6.86 10.94 28.56
C MET A 1 5.82 11.99 28.25
N LYS A 2 5.67 12.41 27.00
CA LYS A 2 4.57 13.31 26.61
C LYS A 2 3.24 12.57 26.78
N GLU A 3 2.24 13.21 27.34
CA GLU A 3 0.92 12.63 27.54
C GLU A 3 -0.03 12.93 26.38
N VAL A 4 0.21 14.05 25.69
CA VAL A 4 -0.51 14.47 24.48
C VAL A 4 0.48 15.01 23.46
N ILE A 5 0.07 15.05 22.20
CA ILE A 5 0.86 15.65 21.12
C ILE A 5 0.01 16.64 20.33
N ARG A 6 0.47 17.88 20.23
CA ARG A 6 0.07 18.88 19.25
C ARG A 6 1.03 18.76 18.08
N ILE A 7 0.51 18.53 16.88
CA ILE A 7 1.33 18.14 15.72
C ILE A 7 1.89 19.38 15.01
N HIS A 8 1.07 20.41 14.87
CA HIS A 8 1.42 21.67 14.21
C HIS A 8 1.06 22.86 15.13
N GLU A 9 1.78 23.96 15.02
CA GLU A 9 1.55 25.17 15.86
C GLU A 9 0.17 25.81 15.66
N GLU A 10 -0.45 25.62 14.48
CA GLU A 10 -1.80 26.10 14.19
C GLU A 10 -2.92 25.17 14.69
N ASP A 11 -2.57 23.96 15.16
CA ASP A 11 -3.58 23.02 15.61
C ASP A 11 -4.35 23.55 16.83
N ASN A 12 -5.66 23.47 16.78
CA ASN A 12 -6.55 23.79 17.90
C ASN A 12 -6.99 22.52 18.68
N VAL A 13 -6.44 21.38 18.31
CA VAL A 13 -6.60 20.10 19.02
C VAL A 13 -5.23 19.45 19.28
N ALA A 14 -5.16 18.59 20.32
CA ALA A 14 -4.05 17.67 20.54
C ALA A 14 -4.54 16.24 20.57
N VAL A 15 -3.66 15.28 20.29
CA VAL A 15 -3.95 13.83 20.30
C VAL A 15 -3.48 13.24 21.62
N ALA A 16 -4.35 12.47 22.27
CA ALA A 16 -4.06 11.76 23.52
C ALA A 16 -3.11 10.57 23.26
N LEU A 17 -2.01 10.48 24.01
CA LEU A 17 -1.04 9.38 23.94
C LEU A 17 -1.30 8.29 24.97
N ARG A 18 -2.21 8.52 25.90
CA ARG A 18 -2.77 7.57 26.88
C ARG A 18 -4.27 7.80 27.06
N ASP A 19 -4.93 6.91 27.79
CA ASP A 19 -6.30 7.16 28.26
C ASP A 19 -6.29 8.21 29.38
N PHE A 20 -7.29 9.10 29.38
CA PHE A 20 -7.53 10.12 30.38
C PHE A 20 -8.92 9.97 30.99
N LEU A 21 -9.03 10.30 32.26
CA LEU A 21 -10.30 10.38 32.95
C LEU A 21 -10.91 11.78 32.89
N ALA A 22 -12.20 11.89 33.07
CA ALA A 22 -12.88 13.18 33.22
C ALA A 22 -12.29 13.93 34.44
N GLN A 23 -12.19 15.27 34.32
CA GLN A 23 -11.64 16.19 35.33
C GLN A 23 -10.12 16.03 35.58
N GLU A 24 -9.44 15.20 34.82
CA GLU A 24 -7.97 15.13 34.84
C GLU A 24 -7.38 16.38 34.22
N ASN A 25 -6.32 16.95 34.81
CA ASN A 25 -5.62 18.09 34.27
C ASN A 25 -4.40 17.66 33.44
N LEU A 26 -4.22 18.27 32.30
CA LEU A 26 -3.06 18.06 31.44
C LEU A 26 -2.37 19.38 31.09
N MET A 27 -1.06 19.32 30.90
CA MET A 27 -0.25 20.45 30.47
C MET A 27 0.05 20.37 28.98
N VAL A 28 -0.38 21.39 28.21
CA VAL A 28 -0.07 21.52 26.78
C VAL A 28 0.50 22.90 26.52
N ASP A 29 1.69 22.95 25.96
CA ASP A 29 2.40 24.21 25.62
C ASP A 29 2.45 25.22 26.81
N GLY A 30 2.62 24.68 28.01
CA GLY A 30 2.68 25.52 29.25
C GLY A 30 1.33 26.00 29.78
N LYS A 31 0.22 25.55 29.20
CA LYS A 31 -1.15 25.83 29.67
C LYS A 31 -1.78 24.59 30.29
N GLU A 32 -2.42 24.78 31.43
CA GLU A 32 -3.21 23.75 32.09
C GLU A 32 -4.62 23.67 31.47
N ILE A 33 -5.02 22.47 31.06
CA ILE A 33 -6.35 22.19 30.50
C ILE A 33 -7.00 21.09 31.33
N SER A 34 -8.19 21.35 31.87
CA SER A 34 -8.99 20.37 32.59
C SER A 34 -9.93 19.66 31.64
N LEU A 35 -9.84 18.34 31.58
CA LEU A 35 -10.68 17.52 30.72
C LEU A 35 -12.13 17.50 31.19
N LYS A 36 -13.05 17.65 30.27
CA LYS A 36 -14.50 17.66 30.57
C LYS A 36 -15.10 16.25 30.63
N GLU A 37 -14.48 15.31 29.97
CA GLU A 37 -14.94 13.95 29.83
C GLU A 37 -13.75 12.98 29.65
N GLU A 38 -14.03 11.67 29.67
CA GLU A 38 -13.01 10.65 29.40
C GLU A 38 -12.56 10.71 27.93
N VAL A 39 -11.23 10.68 27.70
CA VAL A 39 -10.64 10.67 26.35
C VAL A 39 -9.70 9.50 26.20
N LYS A 40 -9.96 8.64 25.23
CA LYS A 40 -9.13 7.48 24.91
C LYS A 40 -7.88 7.84 24.11
N ARG A 41 -6.85 7.02 24.25
CA ARG A 41 -5.63 7.10 23.44
C ARG A 41 -5.96 7.18 21.95
N GLY A 42 -5.28 8.07 21.22
CA GLY A 42 -5.49 8.30 19.78
C GLY A 42 -6.60 9.31 19.48
N HIS A 43 -7.43 9.68 20.45
CA HIS A 43 -8.48 10.67 20.29
C HIS A 43 -8.01 12.10 20.50
N LYS A 44 -8.81 13.07 20.04
CA LYS A 44 -8.49 14.49 20.06
C LYS A 44 -9.13 15.21 21.22
N ILE A 45 -8.38 16.16 21.78
CA ILE A 45 -8.79 17.07 22.87
C ILE A 45 -8.71 18.49 22.32
N ALA A 46 -9.77 19.29 22.50
CA ALA A 46 -9.76 20.71 22.15
C ALA A 46 -8.78 21.48 23.05
N LEU A 47 -7.90 22.28 22.45
CA LEU A 47 -6.93 23.12 23.15
C LEU A 47 -7.43 24.54 23.37
N THR A 48 -8.27 25.03 22.46
CA THR A 48 -8.85 26.38 22.46
C THR A 48 -10.34 26.30 22.19
N PRO A 49 -11.13 27.34 22.52
CA PRO A 49 -12.55 27.39 22.17
C PRO A 49 -12.72 27.32 20.64
N ILE A 50 -13.63 26.47 20.16
CA ILE A 50 -14.01 26.35 18.75
C ILE A 50 -15.49 26.68 18.63
N SER A 51 -15.83 27.74 17.91
CA SER A 51 -17.23 28.17 17.72
C SER A 51 -18.00 27.18 16.83
N ALA A 52 -19.31 27.11 16.93
CA ALA A 52 -20.14 26.38 15.98
C ALA A 52 -19.86 26.85 14.54
N GLY A 53 -19.65 25.91 13.62
CA GLY A 53 -19.20 26.16 12.24
C GLY A 53 -17.70 26.48 12.11
N GLY A 54 -16.96 26.64 13.21
CA GLY A 54 -15.51 26.89 13.19
C GLY A 54 -14.75 25.64 12.78
N ASN A 55 -13.61 25.83 12.08
CA ASN A 55 -12.76 24.73 11.66
C ASN A 55 -12.03 24.08 12.84
N ILE A 56 -11.98 22.76 12.81
CA ILE A 56 -11.12 21.95 13.65
C ILE A 56 -9.81 21.75 12.89
N ILE A 57 -8.70 22.19 13.45
CA ILE A 57 -7.38 22.20 12.79
C ILE A 57 -6.50 21.10 13.39
N LYS A 58 -5.96 20.24 12.53
CA LYS A 58 -4.96 19.21 12.86
C LYS A 58 -3.99 19.08 11.68
N TYR A 59 -2.73 18.86 11.95
CA TYR A 59 -1.66 18.88 10.94
C TYR A 59 -1.47 20.25 10.25
N GLY A 60 -1.94 21.36 10.86
CA GLY A 60 -1.99 22.68 10.26
C GLY A 60 -3.13 22.90 9.25
N PHE A 61 -4.04 21.94 9.10
CA PHE A 61 -5.13 21.97 8.11
C PHE A 61 -6.50 21.68 8.74
N PRO A 62 -7.60 22.20 8.15
CA PRO A 62 -8.94 21.85 8.58
C PRO A 62 -9.23 20.38 8.38
N ILE A 63 -9.64 19.68 9.43
CA ILE A 63 -10.11 18.29 9.39
C ILE A 63 -11.64 18.19 9.44
N GLY A 64 -12.35 19.30 9.33
CA GLY A 64 -13.79 19.44 9.44
C GLY A 64 -14.17 20.69 10.23
N HIS A 65 -15.45 20.83 10.54
CA HIS A 65 -15.98 21.93 11.33
C HIS A 65 -16.78 21.44 12.56
N ALA A 66 -16.83 22.26 13.60
CA ALA A 66 -17.60 21.99 14.80
C ALA A 66 -19.11 22.16 14.53
N THR A 67 -19.93 21.19 14.94
CA THR A 67 -21.41 21.26 14.79
C THR A 67 -22.06 22.15 15.85
N HIS A 68 -21.41 22.35 16.98
CA HIS A 68 -21.73 23.28 18.06
C HIS A 68 -20.44 23.77 18.71
N SER A 69 -20.52 24.74 19.58
CA SER A 69 -19.33 25.28 20.26
C SER A 69 -18.68 24.20 21.10
N ILE A 70 -17.34 24.08 20.98
CA ILE A 70 -16.49 23.12 21.71
C ILE A 70 -15.57 23.94 22.63
N SER A 71 -15.53 23.59 23.92
CA SER A 71 -14.67 24.23 24.90
C SER A 71 -13.32 23.52 25.03
N PRO A 72 -12.26 24.19 25.53
CA PRO A 72 -11.01 23.53 25.85
C PRO A 72 -11.22 22.35 26.82
N GLY A 73 -10.56 21.24 26.58
CA GLY A 73 -10.68 20.00 27.36
C GLY A 73 -11.83 19.09 26.96
N GLU A 74 -12.67 19.47 25.98
CA GLU A 74 -13.69 18.58 25.44
C GLU A 74 -13.08 17.61 24.42
N TRP A 75 -13.65 16.40 24.36
CA TRP A 75 -13.32 15.39 23.34
C TRP A 75 -13.88 15.81 21.98
N VAL A 76 -13.01 15.82 20.97
CA VAL A 76 -13.36 16.18 19.59
C VAL A 76 -13.48 14.92 18.76
N HIS A 77 -14.72 14.62 18.31
CA HIS A 77 -15.01 13.42 17.53
C HIS A 77 -16.33 13.57 16.73
N THR A 78 -16.85 12.47 16.19
CA THR A 78 -18.02 12.44 15.29
C THR A 78 -19.30 13.05 15.88
N HIS A 79 -19.44 13.14 17.21
CA HIS A 79 -20.60 13.75 17.88
C HIS A 79 -20.64 15.28 17.77
N ASN A 80 -19.46 15.93 17.57
CA ASN A 80 -19.33 17.38 17.50
C ASN A 80 -18.57 17.89 16.27
N THR A 81 -18.23 17.00 15.33
CA THR A 81 -17.45 17.32 14.11
C THR A 81 -18.12 16.79 12.85
N LYS A 82 -18.14 17.60 11.79
CA LYS A 82 -18.55 17.20 10.43
C LYS A 82 -17.47 17.54 9.41
N THR A 83 -17.44 16.79 8.31
CA THR A 83 -16.59 17.01 7.15
C THR A 83 -16.86 18.33 6.45
N ASN A 84 -15.83 18.94 5.85
CA ASN A 84 -15.92 20.07 4.94
C ASN A 84 -15.94 19.63 3.47
N LEU A 85 -15.80 18.32 3.19
CA LEU A 85 -15.71 17.83 1.82
C LEU A 85 -17.01 18.01 1.05
N ASN A 86 -16.84 18.47 -0.19
CA ASN A 86 -17.87 18.56 -1.21
C ASN A 86 -17.56 17.57 -2.34
N ASN A 87 -18.32 17.67 -3.44
CA ASN A 87 -18.16 16.85 -4.64
C ASN A 87 -16.88 17.20 -5.43
N VAL A 88 -16.87 16.95 -6.73
CA VAL A 88 -15.77 17.28 -7.66
C VAL A 88 -15.40 18.77 -7.55
N ASN A 89 -14.10 19.05 -7.46
CA ASN A 89 -13.56 20.40 -7.32
C ASN A 89 -12.73 20.79 -8.55
N GLU A 90 -12.62 22.10 -8.76
CA GLU A 90 -11.62 22.70 -9.64
C GLU A 90 -10.38 23.07 -8.80
N TYR A 91 -9.20 22.93 -9.40
CA TYR A 91 -7.92 23.18 -8.73
C TYR A 91 -7.05 24.05 -9.61
N GLU A 92 -6.18 24.85 -9.00
CA GLU A 92 -5.18 25.67 -9.67
C GLU A 92 -3.78 25.14 -9.37
N PHE A 93 -2.87 25.21 -10.36
CA PHE A 93 -1.50 24.76 -10.21
C PHE A 93 -0.66 25.79 -9.47
N HIS A 94 -0.28 25.49 -8.24
CA HIS A 94 0.64 26.26 -7.40
C HIS A 94 1.77 25.38 -6.93
N GLN A 95 2.86 25.35 -7.70
CA GLN A 95 3.98 24.46 -7.40
C GLN A 95 4.71 24.87 -6.11
N LYS A 96 4.90 23.89 -5.21
CA LYS A 96 5.69 24.00 -3.98
C LYS A 96 6.59 22.77 -3.86
N LEU A 97 7.81 22.85 -4.38
CA LEU A 97 8.78 21.76 -4.32
C LEU A 97 9.69 21.94 -3.09
N ALA A 98 9.87 20.86 -2.33
CA ALA A 98 10.90 20.78 -1.31
C ALA A 98 12.29 20.74 -1.97
N ALA A 99 13.31 21.25 -1.28
CA ALA A 99 14.69 21.12 -1.75
C ALA A 99 15.07 19.63 -1.89
N PRO A 100 15.75 19.24 -2.98
CA PRO A 100 16.18 17.86 -3.17
C PRO A 100 17.07 17.40 -1.99
N LYS A 101 16.82 16.19 -1.50
CA LYS A 101 17.71 15.58 -0.51
C LYS A 101 18.94 15.00 -1.22
N GLU A 102 20.11 15.20 -0.65
CA GLU A 102 21.36 14.70 -1.24
C GLU A 102 21.50 13.19 -1.06
N LYS A 103 22.03 12.53 -2.08
CA LYS A 103 22.46 11.12 -2.00
C LYS A 103 23.68 11.03 -1.10
N LYS A 104 23.52 10.41 0.07
CA LYS A 104 24.59 10.36 1.08
C LYS A 104 25.57 9.19 0.92
N GLN A 105 25.14 8.04 0.40
CA GLN A 105 25.95 6.82 0.35
C GLN A 105 25.58 5.93 -0.85
N SER A 106 26.56 5.16 -1.35
CA SER A 106 26.26 4.07 -2.27
C SER A 106 25.90 2.83 -1.45
N LEU A 107 24.64 2.46 -1.48
CA LEU A 107 24.12 1.29 -0.76
C LEU A 107 23.63 0.24 -1.76
N THR A 108 23.79 -1.02 -1.41
CA THR A 108 23.38 -2.15 -2.24
C THR A 108 22.52 -3.12 -1.43
N PHE A 109 21.73 -3.91 -2.13
CA PHE A 109 21.05 -5.09 -1.62
C PHE A 109 21.33 -6.31 -2.50
N LYS A 110 21.07 -7.51 -2.01
CA LYS A 110 21.28 -8.76 -2.76
C LYS A 110 20.02 -9.13 -3.55
N GLY A 111 20.01 -8.85 -4.86
CA GLY A 111 18.87 -9.09 -5.74
C GLY A 111 19.15 -10.07 -6.87
N TYR A 112 18.12 -10.44 -7.62
CA TYR A 112 18.18 -11.29 -8.80
C TYR A 112 18.05 -10.44 -10.07
N ARG A 113 19.04 -10.49 -10.95
CA ARG A 113 18.98 -9.80 -12.25
C ARG A 113 18.24 -10.67 -13.27
N ARG A 114 17.18 -10.12 -13.85
CA ARG A 114 16.43 -10.78 -14.91
C ARG A 114 17.05 -10.46 -16.28
N LYS A 115 16.77 -11.30 -17.27
CA LYS A 115 17.31 -11.18 -18.63
C LYS A 115 16.95 -9.85 -19.32
N ASN A 116 15.77 -9.30 -19.00
CA ASN A 116 15.33 -7.98 -19.49
C ASN A 116 15.94 -6.79 -18.73
N GLY A 117 16.82 -7.04 -17.74
CA GLY A 117 17.45 -6.02 -16.90
C GLY A 117 16.65 -5.60 -15.66
N ASP A 118 15.44 -6.12 -15.47
CA ASP A 118 14.69 -5.94 -14.22
C ASP A 118 15.39 -6.64 -13.05
N ILE A 119 15.12 -6.15 -11.85
CA ILE A 119 15.68 -6.71 -10.61
C ILE A 119 14.56 -7.27 -9.75
N GLY A 120 14.68 -8.53 -9.33
CA GLY A 120 13.81 -9.12 -8.31
C GLY A 120 14.50 -9.16 -6.95
N ILE A 121 13.73 -9.04 -5.88
CA ILE A 121 14.23 -9.25 -4.49
C ILE A 121 13.85 -10.64 -3.98
N ARG A 122 13.09 -11.38 -4.77
CA ARG A 122 12.75 -12.79 -4.58
C ARG A 122 12.98 -13.56 -5.88
N ASN A 123 13.09 -14.87 -5.76
CA ASN A 123 13.14 -15.81 -6.87
C ASN A 123 12.08 -16.87 -6.67
N GLU A 124 10.85 -16.57 -7.07
CA GLU A 124 9.71 -17.46 -6.84
C GLU A 124 9.22 -18.11 -8.13
N LEU A 125 8.67 -19.30 -8.02
CA LEU A 125 7.97 -20.00 -9.11
C LEU A 125 6.47 -19.87 -8.91
N TRP A 126 5.80 -19.21 -9.84
CA TRP A 126 4.36 -18.95 -9.75
C TRP A 126 3.56 -19.72 -10.77
N ILE A 127 2.41 -20.27 -10.37
CA ILE A 127 1.34 -20.62 -11.30
C ILE A 127 0.33 -19.49 -11.28
N ILE A 128 0.03 -18.95 -12.47
CA ILE A 128 -0.96 -17.88 -12.66
C ILE A 128 -2.11 -18.43 -13.49
N PRO A 129 -3.26 -18.73 -12.87
CA PRO A 129 -4.47 -19.10 -13.57
C PRO A 129 -4.97 -17.94 -14.44
N THR A 130 -5.45 -18.22 -15.67
CA THR A 130 -6.22 -17.23 -16.46
C THR A 130 -7.67 -17.16 -15.99
N VAL A 131 -8.13 -18.19 -15.28
CA VAL A 131 -9.50 -18.32 -14.75
C VAL A 131 -9.50 -19.05 -13.42
N GLY A 132 -10.39 -18.67 -12.51
CA GLY A 132 -10.49 -19.27 -11.17
C GLY A 132 -10.82 -20.77 -11.15
N CYS A 133 -11.41 -21.31 -12.24
CA CYS A 133 -11.80 -22.73 -12.33
C CYS A 133 -10.61 -23.70 -12.21
N VAL A 134 -9.40 -23.27 -12.56
CA VAL A 134 -8.20 -24.13 -12.52
C VAL A 134 -7.33 -23.93 -11.27
N ASN A 135 -7.77 -23.13 -10.29
CA ASN A 135 -7.03 -22.94 -9.03
C ASN A 135 -6.69 -24.26 -8.34
N GLY A 136 -7.65 -25.19 -8.24
CA GLY A 136 -7.46 -26.49 -7.59
C GLY A 136 -6.47 -27.39 -8.32
N ILE A 137 -6.51 -27.40 -9.65
CA ILE A 137 -5.56 -28.15 -10.50
C ILE A 137 -4.14 -27.57 -10.30
N ALA A 138 -4.00 -26.25 -10.31
CA ALA A 138 -2.72 -25.58 -10.07
C ALA A 138 -2.10 -25.96 -8.72
N GLU A 139 -2.91 -26.05 -7.65
CA GLU A 139 -2.45 -26.52 -6.34
C GLU A 139 -1.96 -27.98 -6.36
N GLN A 140 -2.63 -28.84 -7.12
CA GLN A 140 -2.19 -30.24 -7.28
C GLN A 140 -0.86 -30.32 -8.05
N MET A 141 -0.69 -29.51 -9.11
CA MET A 141 0.58 -29.43 -9.84
C MET A 141 1.75 -29.05 -8.91
N ILE A 142 1.57 -28.05 -8.03
CA ILE A 142 2.62 -27.64 -7.07
C ILE A 142 2.95 -28.78 -6.13
N LYS A 143 1.94 -29.44 -5.54
CA LYS A 143 2.16 -30.55 -4.61
C LYS A 143 2.94 -31.68 -5.25
N GLN A 144 2.61 -32.04 -6.48
CA GLN A 144 3.30 -33.10 -7.21
C GLN A 144 4.70 -32.67 -7.62
N PHE A 145 4.88 -31.45 -8.14
CA PHE A 145 6.18 -30.89 -8.48
C PHE A 145 7.15 -30.91 -7.26
N GLN A 146 6.72 -30.39 -6.11
CA GLN A 146 7.53 -30.36 -4.90
C GLN A 146 7.88 -31.76 -4.40
N LYS A 147 6.96 -32.73 -4.51
CA LYS A 147 7.20 -34.13 -4.16
C LYS A 147 8.26 -34.76 -5.03
N GLU A 148 8.30 -34.45 -6.32
CA GLU A 148 9.21 -35.03 -7.30
C GLU A 148 10.60 -34.38 -7.31
N ILE A 149 10.65 -33.05 -7.08
CA ILE A 149 11.91 -32.29 -7.07
C ILE A 149 12.61 -32.38 -5.73
N GLY A 150 11.86 -32.35 -4.61
CA GLY A 150 12.40 -32.31 -3.26
C GLY A 150 12.94 -30.93 -2.89
N ASP A 151 14.17 -30.63 -3.24
CA ASP A 151 14.75 -29.29 -3.06
C ASP A 151 14.37 -28.37 -4.23
N ILE A 152 13.65 -27.31 -3.94
CA ILE A 152 13.19 -26.34 -4.93
C ILE A 152 14.22 -25.25 -5.27
N SER A 153 15.38 -25.25 -4.62
CA SER A 153 16.45 -24.26 -4.90
C SER A 153 16.83 -24.26 -6.40
N PRO A 154 17.00 -23.09 -7.04
CA PRO A 154 17.18 -21.78 -6.44
C PRO A 154 15.86 -20.98 -6.21
N PHE A 155 14.69 -21.59 -6.39
CA PHE A 155 13.45 -20.92 -6.01
C PHE A 155 13.31 -20.86 -4.48
N GLU A 156 12.88 -19.71 -3.98
CA GLU A 156 12.65 -19.47 -2.55
C GLU A 156 11.24 -19.89 -2.13
N HIS A 157 10.28 -19.87 -3.07
CA HIS A 157 8.91 -20.27 -2.84
C HIS A 157 8.24 -20.71 -4.16
N VAL A 158 7.22 -21.57 -4.04
CA VAL A 158 6.37 -22.00 -5.16
C VAL A 158 4.92 -21.79 -4.77
N THR A 159 4.16 -21.02 -5.53
CA THR A 159 2.77 -20.68 -5.17
C THR A 159 1.84 -20.55 -6.37
N VAL A 160 0.54 -20.71 -6.12
CA VAL A 160 -0.52 -20.34 -7.05
C VAL A 160 -1.06 -18.97 -6.67
N LEU A 161 -1.07 -18.02 -7.60
CA LEU A 161 -1.73 -16.73 -7.41
C LEU A 161 -3.24 -16.91 -7.68
N LYS A 162 -3.95 -17.44 -6.70
CA LYS A 162 -5.38 -17.80 -6.80
C LYS A 162 -6.28 -16.58 -6.90
N HIS A 163 -7.29 -16.68 -7.76
CA HIS A 163 -8.33 -15.65 -7.90
C HIS A 163 -9.64 -16.25 -8.39
N ASN A 164 -10.71 -15.44 -8.41
CA ASN A 164 -12.07 -15.87 -8.82
C ASN A 164 -12.54 -15.19 -10.12
N TYR A 165 -11.62 -14.79 -10.98
CA TYR A 165 -11.90 -14.01 -12.19
C TYR A 165 -11.62 -14.82 -13.46
N GLY A 166 -11.73 -14.18 -14.64
CA GLY A 166 -11.31 -14.70 -15.92
C GLY A 166 -12.43 -15.31 -16.77
N CYS A 167 -13.58 -15.61 -16.17
CA CYS A 167 -14.77 -16.07 -16.89
C CYS A 167 -15.95 -15.16 -16.59
N SER A 168 -16.86 -15.02 -17.57
CA SER A 168 -18.13 -14.25 -17.43
C SER A 168 -17.96 -12.77 -17.05
N GLN A 169 -16.78 -12.19 -17.27
CA GLN A 169 -16.51 -10.78 -17.10
C GLN A 169 -16.66 -10.02 -18.42
N LEU A 170 -17.14 -8.78 -18.35
CA LEU A 170 -17.39 -7.91 -19.48
C LEU A 170 -16.64 -6.57 -19.34
N GLY A 171 -16.39 -5.91 -20.47
CA GLY A 171 -15.84 -4.55 -20.52
C GLY A 171 -14.55 -4.39 -19.73
N ASP A 172 -14.49 -3.34 -18.93
CA ASP A 172 -13.29 -2.97 -18.17
C ASP A 172 -12.89 -4.00 -17.13
N ASP A 173 -13.84 -4.73 -16.53
CA ASP A 173 -13.53 -5.77 -15.55
C ASP A 173 -12.74 -6.93 -16.20
N HIS A 174 -13.09 -7.29 -17.46
CA HIS A 174 -12.35 -8.28 -18.22
C HIS A 174 -10.94 -7.77 -18.59
N LEU A 175 -10.84 -6.54 -19.07
CA LEU A 175 -9.56 -5.92 -19.41
C LEU A 175 -8.66 -5.76 -18.18
N ASN A 176 -9.20 -5.30 -17.06
CA ASN A 176 -8.47 -5.18 -15.79
C ASN A 176 -7.94 -6.52 -15.32
N THR A 177 -8.75 -7.59 -15.40
CA THR A 177 -8.32 -8.94 -15.02
C THR A 177 -7.13 -9.39 -15.87
N ARG A 178 -7.24 -9.29 -17.20
CA ARG A 178 -6.15 -9.63 -18.12
C ARG A 178 -4.90 -8.81 -17.84
N THR A 179 -5.04 -7.49 -17.71
CA THR A 179 -3.94 -6.58 -17.46
C THR A 179 -3.23 -6.93 -16.16
N MET A 180 -3.96 -7.09 -15.06
CA MET A 180 -3.36 -7.40 -13.77
C MET A 180 -2.61 -8.73 -13.79
N LEU A 181 -3.19 -9.77 -14.36
CA LEU A 181 -2.53 -11.08 -14.45
C LEU A 181 -1.30 -11.05 -15.36
N THR A 182 -1.31 -10.29 -16.47
CA THR A 182 -0.13 -10.14 -17.32
C THR A 182 0.99 -9.37 -16.59
N ARG A 183 0.66 -8.36 -15.75
CA ARG A 183 1.65 -7.67 -14.92
C ARG A 183 2.29 -8.59 -13.88
N MET A 184 1.52 -9.53 -13.31
CA MET A 184 2.06 -10.54 -12.42
C MET A 184 3.05 -11.48 -13.14
N VAL A 185 2.73 -11.94 -14.36
CA VAL A 185 3.67 -12.73 -15.18
C VAL A 185 4.98 -11.99 -15.43
N GLN A 186 4.92 -10.67 -15.63
CA GLN A 186 6.07 -9.81 -15.90
C GLN A 186 6.78 -9.33 -14.61
N HIS A 187 6.31 -9.73 -13.43
CA HIS A 187 6.86 -9.21 -12.16
C HIS A 187 8.26 -9.79 -11.89
N PRO A 188 9.27 -8.95 -11.55
CA PRO A 188 10.64 -9.40 -11.41
C PRO A 188 10.91 -10.33 -10.21
N ASN A 189 10.01 -10.39 -9.21
CA ASN A 189 10.12 -11.37 -8.12
C ASN A 189 9.78 -12.81 -8.60
N ALA A 190 9.09 -12.95 -9.74
CA ALA A 190 8.90 -14.25 -10.38
C ALA A 190 10.21 -14.66 -11.09
N GLY A 191 10.84 -15.72 -10.62
CA GLY A 191 11.94 -16.40 -11.30
C GLY A 191 11.47 -17.33 -12.40
N GLY A 192 10.20 -17.76 -12.32
CA GLY A 192 9.53 -18.56 -13.34
C GLY A 192 8.02 -18.51 -13.18
N VAL A 193 7.29 -18.68 -14.29
CA VAL A 193 5.82 -18.63 -14.32
C VAL A 193 5.25 -19.71 -15.23
N LEU A 194 4.28 -20.46 -14.72
CA LEU A 194 3.36 -21.26 -15.52
C LEU A 194 2.02 -20.54 -15.60
N VAL A 195 1.61 -20.10 -16.79
CA VAL A 195 0.27 -19.55 -17.04
C VAL A 195 -0.66 -20.72 -17.38
N LEU A 196 -1.70 -20.91 -16.56
CA LEU A 196 -2.61 -22.04 -16.66
C LEU A 196 -4.01 -21.59 -17.08
N GLY A 197 -4.44 -21.98 -18.27
CA GLY A 197 -5.79 -21.79 -18.80
C GLY A 197 -6.66 -23.03 -18.68
N LEU A 198 -7.98 -22.86 -18.69
CA LEU A 198 -8.94 -23.95 -18.82
C LEU A 198 -9.17 -24.31 -20.30
N GLY A 199 -9.60 -23.33 -21.12
CA GLY A 199 -9.84 -23.48 -22.55
C GLY A 199 -11.16 -22.89 -23.04
N CYS A 200 -12.09 -22.55 -22.14
CA CYS A 200 -13.41 -21.98 -22.50
C CYS A 200 -13.67 -20.62 -21.82
N GLU A 201 -12.70 -20.08 -21.13
CA GLU A 201 -12.80 -18.78 -20.44
C GLU A 201 -12.72 -17.58 -21.38
N ASN A 202 -13.36 -16.47 -21.00
CA ASN A 202 -13.25 -15.19 -21.71
C ASN A 202 -11.80 -14.67 -21.75
N ASN A 203 -11.03 -14.89 -20.69
CA ASN A 203 -9.62 -14.53 -20.62
C ASN A 203 -8.73 -15.61 -21.28
N SER A 204 -8.96 -15.86 -22.59
CA SER A 204 -8.30 -16.92 -23.34
C SER A 204 -6.77 -16.78 -23.36
N LEU A 205 -6.05 -17.92 -23.41
CA LEU A 205 -4.58 -17.93 -23.50
C LEU A 205 -4.07 -17.22 -24.76
N THR A 206 -4.80 -17.22 -25.86
CA THR A 206 -4.42 -16.55 -27.10
C THR A 206 -4.35 -15.05 -26.90
N GLU A 207 -5.40 -14.43 -26.38
CA GLU A 207 -5.43 -13.00 -26.11
C GLU A 207 -4.51 -12.61 -24.95
N PHE A 208 -4.35 -13.50 -23.96
CA PHE A 208 -3.43 -13.31 -22.86
C PHE A 208 -1.98 -13.22 -23.33
N LYS A 209 -1.54 -14.13 -24.24
CA LYS A 209 -0.20 -14.09 -24.85
C LYS A 209 0.02 -12.83 -25.69
N GLN A 210 -0.98 -12.37 -26.42
CA GLN A 210 -0.91 -11.12 -27.18
C GLN A 210 -0.69 -9.91 -26.24
N ALA A 211 -1.42 -9.87 -25.12
CA ALA A 211 -1.29 -8.79 -24.12
C ALA A 211 0.05 -8.80 -23.38
N LEU A 212 0.69 -9.97 -23.21
CA LEU A 212 2.01 -10.09 -22.60
C LEU A 212 3.13 -9.52 -23.46
N GLY A 213 3.03 -9.64 -24.78
CA GLY A 213 4.10 -9.28 -25.70
C GLY A 213 5.34 -10.17 -25.56
N THR A 214 6.53 -9.59 -25.63
CA THR A 214 7.81 -10.33 -25.57
C THR A 214 8.09 -10.84 -24.16
N ILE A 215 8.37 -12.15 -24.04
CA ILE A 215 8.67 -12.85 -22.78
C ILE A 215 9.94 -13.71 -22.94
N ASP A 216 10.51 -14.13 -21.82
CA ASP A 216 11.52 -15.19 -21.79
C ASP A 216 10.82 -16.56 -21.76
N GLU A 217 10.72 -17.22 -22.91
CA GLU A 217 10.05 -18.51 -23.04
C GLU A 217 10.69 -19.65 -22.23
N SER A 218 11.93 -19.48 -21.79
CA SER A 218 12.57 -20.43 -20.88
C SER A 218 12.01 -20.33 -19.44
N ARG A 219 11.44 -19.18 -19.07
CA ARG A 219 10.95 -18.86 -17.74
C ARG A 219 9.42 -18.74 -17.67
N VAL A 220 8.75 -18.52 -18.79
CA VAL A 220 7.30 -18.41 -18.87
C VAL A 220 6.76 -19.48 -19.78
N LYS A 221 5.95 -20.39 -19.22
CA LYS A 221 5.30 -21.47 -19.95
C LYS A 221 3.78 -21.32 -19.89
N PHE A 222 3.10 -21.97 -20.82
CA PHE A 222 1.64 -21.92 -20.95
C PHE A 222 1.08 -23.34 -21.06
N LEU A 223 -0.03 -23.58 -20.39
CA LEU A 223 -0.78 -24.82 -20.48
C LEU A 223 -2.28 -24.53 -20.55
N GLN A 224 -2.98 -25.14 -21.48
CA GLN A 224 -4.43 -25.15 -21.54
C GLN A 224 -4.94 -26.55 -21.12
N SER A 225 -5.68 -26.61 -20.01
CA SER A 225 -6.05 -27.87 -19.37
C SER A 225 -6.88 -28.77 -20.28
N GLN A 226 -7.78 -28.20 -21.08
CA GLN A 226 -8.66 -28.98 -21.99
C GLN A 226 -7.95 -29.55 -23.23
N ASP A 227 -6.70 -29.14 -23.49
CA ASP A 227 -5.95 -29.58 -24.67
C ASP A 227 -5.08 -30.83 -24.40
N VAL A 228 -5.01 -31.29 -23.15
CA VAL A 228 -4.17 -32.41 -22.71
C VAL A 228 -4.98 -33.48 -21.98
N GLU A 229 -4.51 -34.74 -22.01
CA GLU A 229 -5.16 -35.85 -21.30
C GLU A 229 -4.97 -35.79 -19.79
N ASP A 230 -3.76 -35.44 -19.33
CA ASP A 230 -3.42 -35.25 -17.90
C ASP A 230 -2.73 -33.89 -17.72
N GLU A 231 -3.52 -32.92 -17.30
CA GLU A 231 -3.06 -31.56 -17.11
C GLU A 231 -2.08 -31.43 -15.91
N ILE A 232 -2.17 -32.34 -14.93
CA ILE A 232 -1.26 -32.32 -13.79
C ILE A 232 0.13 -32.79 -14.23
N GLU A 233 0.23 -33.91 -14.95
CA GLU A 233 1.49 -34.43 -15.48
C GLU A 233 2.13 -33.46 -16.47
N ALA A 234 1.33 -32.90 -17.40
CA ALA A 234 1.80 -31.86 -18.33
C ALA A 234 2.30 -30.61 -17.62
N GLY A 235 1.57 -30.11 -16.62
CA GLY A 235 1.94 -28.96 -15.82
C GLY A 235 3.23 -29.18 -15.03
N VAL A 236 3.37 -30.33 -14.36
CA VAL A 236 4.60 -30.70 -13.63
C VAL A 236 5.80 -30.78 -14.57
N THR A 237 5.61 -31.28 -15.79
CA THR A 237 6.68 -31.31 -16.81
C THR A 237 7.16 -29.90 -17.15
N LEU A 238 6.24 -28.96 -17.40
CA LEU A 238 6.56 -27.56 -17.69
C LEU A 238 7.21 -26.86 -16.47
N LEU A 239 6.76 -27.15 -15.26
CA LEU A 239 7.40 -26.62 -14.04
C LEU A 239 8.84 -27.10 -13.89
N LYS A 240 9.15 -28.37 -14.24
CA LYS A 240 10.50 -28.88 -14.27
C LYS A 240 11.38 -28.24 -15.34
N GLU A 241 10.84 -27.91 -16.51
CA GLU A 241 11.57 -27.16 -17.53
C GLU A 241 11.94 -25.76 -17.04
N ILE A 242 11.00 -25.04 -16.38
CA ILE A 242 11.24 -23.75 -15.76
C ILE A 242 12.31 -23.87 -14.67
N TYR A 243 12.19 -24.88 -13.80
CA TYR A 243 13.14 -25.16 -12.75
C TYR A 243 14.56 -25.42 -13.29
N ALA A 244 14.69 -26.22 -14.34
CA ALA A 244 15.97 -26.47 -14.98
C ALA A 244 16.59 -25.20 -15.58
N ALA A 245 15.76 -24.32 -16.16
CA ALA A 245 16.22 -23.04 -16.70
C ALA A 245 16.64 -22.05 -15.59
N ALA A 246 16.13 -22.20 -14.37
CA ALA A 246 16.44 -21.34 -13.23
C ALA A 246 17.69 -21.74 -12.43
N LYS A 247 18.29 -22.88 -12.74
CA LYS A 247 19.30 -23.58 -11.95
C LYS A 247 20.49 -22.74 -11.50
N ASP A 248 20.87 -21.76 -12.31
CA ASP A 248 22.04 -20.89 -12.07
C ASP A 248 21.66 -19.51 -11.48
N ASP A 249 20.39 -19.33 -11.11
CA ASP A 249 19.94 -18.09 -10.50
C ASP A 249 20.63 -17.88 -9.16
N LYS A 250 21.19 -16.70 -8.96
CA LYS A 250 21.83 -16.30 -7.71
C LYS A 250 21.62 -14.83 -7.43
N ARG A 251 21.68 -14.48 -6.16
CA ARG A 251 21.67 -13.08 -5.74
C ARG A 251 23.01 -12.41 -6.04
N GLU A 252 22.95 -11.17 -6.50
CA GLU A 252 24.12 -10.32 -6.73
C GLU A 252 23.92 -8.94 -6.08
N ASP A 253 25.01 -8.16 -5.98
CA ASP A 253 24.91 -6.79 -5.48
C ASP A 253 24.18 -5.88 -6.49
N VAL A 254 23.16 -5.22 -6.01
CA VAL A 254 22.30 -4.31 -6.80
C VAL A 254 22.23 -2.97 -6.09
N ASP A 255 22.42 -1.88 -6.81
CA ASP A 255 22.30 -0.52 -6.26
C ASP A 255 20.89 -0.28 -5.73
N ILE A 256 20.79 0.37 -4.56
CA ILE A 256 19.51 0.66 -3.88
C ILE A 256 18.53 1.46 -4.73
N SER A 257 19.02 2.23 -5.71
CA SER A 257 18.20 2.98 -6.66
C SER A 257 17.27 2.10 -7.51
N ARG A 258 17.52 0.79 -7.55
CA ARG A 258 16.66 -0.17 -8.26
C ARG A 258 15.46 -0.65 -7.43
N LEU A 259 15.41 -0.27 -6.14
CA LEU A 259 14.31 -0.68 -5.26
C LEU A 259 13.04 0.14 -5.56
N LYS A 260 11.91 -0.57 -5.69
CA LYS A 260 10.57 -0.03 -5.94
C LYS A 260 9.63 -0.47 -4.82
N VAL A 261 9.00 0.49 -4.15
CA VAL A 261 8.25 0.24 -2.92
C VAL A 261 6.85 0.85 -2.99
N GLY A 262 5.83 0.05 -2.72
CA GLY A 262 4.44 0.50 -2.59
C GLY A 262 4.12 0.98 -1.17
N LEU A 263 3.34 2.04 -1.06
CA LEU A 263 2.95 2.67 0.20
C LEU A 263 1.45 2.48 0.43
N LYS A 264 1.09 1.80 1.52
CA LYS A 264 -0.28 1.40 1.86
C LYS A 264 -0.58 1.62 3.35
N CYS A 265 -1.85 1.80 3.70
CA CYS A 265 -2.29 1.69 5.10
C CYS A 265 -3.63 0.96 5.20
N GLY A 266 -3.86 0.30 6.32
CA GLY A 266 -5.13 -0.37 6.61
C GLY A 266 -5.32 -0.56 8.11
N GLY A 267 -6.59 -0.48 8.58
CA GLY A 267 -6.86 -0.48 10.00
C GLY A 267 -6.24 0.71 10.74
N SER A 268 -6.25 1.89 10.12
CA SER A 268 -5.65 3.11 10.66
C SER A 268 -6.33 3.58 11.94
N ASP A 269 -5.54 4.20 12.84
CA ASP A 269 -5.96 4.82 14.10
C ASP A 269 -5.47 6.28 14.20
N GLY A 270 -5.77 6.97 15.28
CA GLY A 270 -5.38 8.36 15.52
C GLY A 270 -3.85 8.59 15.57
N LEU A 271 -3.05 7.54 15.75
CA LEU A 271 -1.59 7.62 15.76
C LEU A 271 -0.97 7.37 14.37
N SER A 272 -1.73 6.90 13.39
CA SER A 272 -1.23 6.54 12.05
C SER A 272 -0.49 7.70 11.38
N GLY A 273 -1.06 8.91 11.40
CA GLY A 273 -0.45 10.12 10.84
C GLY A 273 0.60 10.78 11.74
N ILE A 274 0.94 10.18 12.88
CA ILE A 274 1.90 10.71 13.86
C ILE A 274 3.16 9.83 13.95
N THR A 275 3.00 8.52 13.73
CA THR A 275 4.07 7.53 13.91
C THR A 275 4.42 6.84 12.59
N ALA A 276 3.72 5.76 12.24
CA ALA A 276 4.08 4.90 11.12
C ALA A 276 4.02 5.60 9.75
N ASN A 277 3.02 6.42 9.46
CA ASN A 277 2.91 7.09 8.17
C ASN A 277 4.02 8.14 7.95
N PRO A 278 4.34 9.04 8.91
CA PRO A 278 5.51 9.91 8.79
C PRO A 278 6.83 9.15 8.66
N LEU A 279 7.02 8.02 9.36
CA LEU A 279 8.19 7.17 9.20
C LEU A 279 8.33 6.67 7.74
N LEU A 280 7.23 6.19 7.15
CA LEU A 280 7.22 5.82 5.74
C LEU A 280 7.52 7.00 4.82
N GLY A 281 7.02 8.18 5.14
CA GLY A 281 7.32 9.41 4.38
C GLY A 281 8.81 9.77 4.41
N LYS A 282 9.44 9.67 5.58
CA LYS A 282 10.90 9.87 5.72
C LYS A 282 11.69 8.82 4.92
N PHE A 283 11.25 7.56 4.99
CA PHE A 283 11.85 6.48 4.20
C PHE A 283 11.64 6.69 2.69
N SER A 284 10.46 7.13 2.25
CA SER A 284 10.16 7.45 0.86
C SER A 284 11.10 8.54 0.34
N ASP A 285 11.23 9.64 1.08
CA ASP A 285 12.14 10.72 0.74
C ASP A 285 13.60 10.26 0.68
N TRP A 286 14.02 9.42 1.63
CA TRP A 286 15.36 8.84 1.63
C TRP A 286 15.59 7.95 0.41
N LEU A 287 14.67 7.02 0.11
CA LEU A 287 14.82 6.10 -1.02
C LEU A 287 14.86 6.84 -2.36
N ILE A 288 14.02 7.86 -2.53
CA ILE A 288 14.00 8.72 -3.72
C ILE A 288 15.32 9.50 -3.84
N ALA A 289 15.88 10.00 -2.75
CA ALA A 289 17.19 10.64 -2.74
C ALA A 289 18.33 9.67 -3.15
N GLN A 290 18.16 8.35 -2.92
CA GLN A 290 19.06 7.33 -3.46
C GLN A 290 18.78 6.96 -4.93
N GLY A 291 17.77 7.55 -5.58
CA GLY A 291 17.35 7.27 -6.96
C GLY A 291 16.31 6.14 -7.09
N GLY A 292 15.79 5.62 -5.97
CA GLY A 292 14.74 4.59 -5.96
C GLY A 292 13.35 5.15 -6.24
N THR A 293 12.34 4.29 -6.10
CA THR A 293 10.95 4.60 -6.46
C THR A 293 10.00 4.24 -5.34
N THR A 294 9.06 5.14 -5.05
CA THR A 294 7.92 4.88 -4.18
C THR A 294 6.60 5.17 -4.90
N VAL A 295 5.55 4.45 -4.51
CA VAL A 295 4.21 4.58 -5.12
C VAL A 295 3.17 4.74 -4.02
N LEU A 296 2.45 5.85 -4.04
CA LEU A 296 1.28 6.07 -3.20
C LEU A 296 0.01 5.70 -3.99
N THR A 297 -0.90 4.99 -3.35
CA THR A 297 -2.21 4.63 -3.91
C THR A 297 -3.33 4.95 -2.91
N GLU A 298 -4.48 4.28 -3.03
CA GLU A 298 -5.66 4.53 -2.18
C GLU A 298 -6.26 5.92 -2.43
N VAL A 299 -6.60 6.20 -3.69
CA VAL A 299 -7.06 7.54 -4.12
C VAL A 299 -8.18 8.12 -3.23
N PRO A 300 -9.19 7.33 -2.76
CA PRO A 300 -10.19 7.84 -1.82
C PRO A 300 -9.63 8.33 -0.48
N GLU A 301 -8.42 7.92 -0.12
CA GLU A 301 -7.72 8.37 1.10
C GLU A 301 -6.80 9.58 0.84
N MET A 302 -6.90 10.20 -0.34
CA MET A 302 -6.28 11.48 -0.67
C MET A 302 -7.29 12.64 -0.58
N PHE A 303 -8.60 12.36 -0.58
CA PHE A 303 -9.65 13.39 -0.59
C PHE A 303 -9.58 14.28 0.66
N GLY A 304 -9.50 15.59 0.43
CA GLY A 304 -9.28 16.59 1.48
C GLY A 304 -7.80 16.86 1.82
N ALA A 305 -6.87 16.08 1.24
CA ALA A 305 -5.43 16.30 1.30
C ALA A 305 -4.78 16.33 -0.10
N GLU A 306 -5.57 16.24 -1.16
CA GLU A 306 -5.11 16.15 -2.56
C GLU A 306 -4.26 17.34 -2.99
N THR A 307 -4.54 18.55 -2.49
CA THR A 307 -3.78 19.76 -2.80
C THR A 307 -2.31 19.63 -2.39
N LEU A 308 -2.01 18.92 -1.29
CA LEU A 308 -0.64 18.66 -0.85
C LEU A 308 0.16 17.83 -1.86
N LEU A 309 -0.50 16.96 -2.61
CA LEU A 309 0.11 16.17 -3.68
C LEU A 309 0.18 16.98 -5.00
N MET A 310 -0.87 17.74 -5.31
CA MET A 310 -0.96 18.59 -6.49
C MET A 310 0.12 19.68 -6.48
N GLU A 311 0.36 20.34 -5.35
CA GLU A 311 1.41 21.35 -5.18
C GLU A 311 2.83 20.79 -5.39
N ARG A 312 3.01 19.48 -5.30
CA ARG A 312 4.29 18.80 -5.51
C ARG A 312 4.45 18.17 -6.90
N ALA A 313 3.52 18.40 -7.82
CA ALA A 313 3.67 17.94 -9.20
C ALA A 313 4.93 18.58 -9.84
N VAL A 314 5.73 17.77 -10.55
CA VAL A 314 6.97 18.26 -11.18
C VAL A 314 6.69 19.28 -12.29
N ASP A 315 5.51 19.21 -12.90
CA ASP A 315 5.03 20.09 -13.96
C ASP A 315 3.50 20.14 -14.01
N GLU A 316 2.97 21.02 -14.86
CA GLU A 316 1.53 21.21 -15.06
C GLU A 316 0.87 19.95 -15.64
N GLN A 317 1.54 19.20 -16.51
CA GLN A 317 1.00 17.94 -17.03
C GLN A 317 0.79 16.90 -15.94
N THR A 318 1.73 16.78 -15.02
CA THR A 318 1.62 15.88 -13.84
C THR A 318 0.52 16.37 -12.90
N PHE A 319 0.40 17.69 -12.69
CA PHE A 319 -0.69 18.28 -11.93
C PHE A 319 -2.05 17.90 -12.53
N ASP A 320 -2.24 18.07 -13.84
CA ASP A 320 -3.48 17.70 -14.53
C ASP A 320 -3.82 16.21 -14.36
N LYS A 321 -2.82 15.34 -14.43
CA LYS A 321 -3.00 13.91 -14.16
C LYS A 321 -3.46 13.64 -12.71
N ILE A 322 -2.94 14.38 -11.71
CA ILE A 322 -3.37 14.23 -10.31
C ILE A 322 -4.82 14.72 -10.15
N VAL A 323 -5.18 15.86 -10.76
CA VAL A 323 -6.55 16.37 -10.75
C VAL A 323 -7.51 15.35 -11.37
N HIS A 324 -7.13 14.78 -12.51
CA HIS A 324 -7.92 13.73 -13.18
C HIS A 324 -8.08 12.51 -12.28
N LEU A 325 -7.00 11.98 -11.72
CA LEU A 325 -6.98 10.82 -10.81
C LEU A 325 -8.00 11.00 -9.67
N VAL A 326 -7.97 12.15 -9.00
CA VAL A 326 -8.81 12.44 -7.84
C VAL A 326 -10.28 12.60 -8.26
N ASN A 327 -10.54 13.41 -9.31
CA ASN A 327 -11.90 13.70 -9.76
C ASN A 327 -12.58 12.49 -10.41
N GLU A 328 -11.83 11.61 -11.08
CA GLU A 328 -12.35 10.36 -11.64
C GLU A 328 -12.87 9.44 -10.53
N PHE A 329 -12.13 9.25 -9.44
CA PHE A 329 -12.61 8.48 -8.29
C PHE A 329 -13.80 9.12 -7.57
N LYS A 330 -13.85 10.46 -7.44
CA LYS A 330 -15.04 11.14 -6.92
C LYS A 330 -16.25 10.88 -7.83
N THR A 331 -16.07 10.98 -9.14
CA THR A 331 -17.11 10.69 -10.15
C THR A 331 -17.55 9.23 -10.10
N TYR A 332 -16.62 8.29 -9.89
CA TYR A 332 -16.93 6.86 -9.68
C TYR A 332 -17.92 6.68 -8.53
N PHE A 333 -17.68 7.29 -7.36
CA PHE A 333 -18.61 7.22 -6.22
C PHE A 333 -19.97 7.82 -6.57
N LEU A 334 -20.01 9.00 -7.19
CA LEU A 334 -21.25 9.68 -7.57
C LEU A 334 -22.08 8.87 -8.57
N ASN A 335 -21.45 8.26 -9.58
CA ASN A 335 -22.09 7.39 -10.56
C ASN A 335 -22.73 6.15 -9.91
N HIS A 336 -22.13 5.66 -8.82
CA HIS A 336 -22.69 4.57 -8.01
C HIS A 336 -23.62 5.04 -6.90
N LYS A 337 -23.99 6.34 -6.87
CA LYS A 337 -24.89 6.95 -5.87
C LYS A 337 -24.37 6.76 -4.43
N GLN A 338 -23.05 6.80 -4.26
CA GLN A 338 -22.40 6.72 -2.97
C GLN A 338 -21.80 8.08 -2.57
N PRO A 339 -21.80 8.44 -1.28
CA PRO A 339 -21.16 9.66 -0.81
C PRO A 339 -19.63 9.54 -0.94
N VAL A 340 -18.99 10.63 -1.36
CA VAL A 340 -17.52 10.71 -1.51
C VAL A 340 -16.80 10.55 -0.16
N TYR A 341 -17.46 10.87 0.96
CA TYR A 341 -16.92 10.94 2.31
C TYR A 341 -17.39 9.79 3.24
N GLU A 342 -17.76 8.62 2.71
CA GLU A 342 -18.20 7.48 3.54
C GLU A 342 -17.07 6.94 4.45
N ASN A 343 -15.83 6.95 3.97
CA ASN A 343 -14.65 6.70 4.82
C ASN A 343 -14.47 7.87 5.82
N PRO A 344 -14.07 7.68 7.09
CA PRO A 344 -13.43 6.51 7.73
C PRO A 344 -14.41 5.39 8.14
N SER A 345 -13.90 4.15 8.13
CA SER A 345 -14.64 2.98 8.59
C SER A 345 -14.98 3.05 10.09
N PRO A 346 -15.96 2.28 10.59
CA PRO A 346 -16.26 2.22 12.04
C PRO A 346 -15.03 1.93 12.90
N GLY A 347 -14.12 1.04 12.44
CA GLY A 347 -12.87 0.72 13.13
C GLY A 347 -11.90 1.89 13.20
N ASN A 348 -11.80 2.70 12.16
CA ASN A 348 -10.97 3.91 12.16
C ASN A 348 -11.55 4.97 13.13
N LYS A 349 -12.88 5.14 13.15
CA LYS A 349 -13.56 6.06 14.07
C LYS A 349 -13.32 5.62 15.52
N ALA A 350 -13.49 4.34 15.84
CA ALA A 350 -13.17 3.79 17.15
C ALA A 350 -11.68 3.98 17.55
N GLY A 351 -10.79 4.12 16.58
CA GLY A 351 -9.38 4.40 16.78
C GLY A 351 -9.01 5.89 16.87
N GLY A 352 -9.98 6.82 16.85
CA GLY A 352 -9.77 8.26 17.03
C GLY A 352 -9.78 9.11 15.75
N ILE A 353 -9.91 8.51 14.56
CA ILE A 353 -10.08 9.24 13.30
C ILE A 353 -11.53 9.72 13.18
N THR A 354 -11.74 10.98 12.81
CA THR A 354 -13.09 11.59 12.85
C THR A 354 -13.72 11.73 11.47
N THR A 355 -13.01 12.33 10.53
CA THR A 355 -13.48 12.66 9.18
C THR A 355 -12.57 12.07 8.12
N LEU A 356 -12.96 12.17 6.84
CA LEU A 356 -12.10 11.73 5.74
C LEU A 356 -10.87 12.62 5.61
N GLU A 357 -10.99 13.94 5.82
CA GLU A 357 -9.85 14.87 5.83
C GLU A 357 -8.84 14.51 6.92
N ASP A 358 -9.30 14.20 8.14
CA ASP A 358 -8.43 13.74 9.24
C ASP A 358 -7.66 12.48 8.84
N LYS A 359 -8.34 11.53 8.17
CA LYS A 359 -7.72 10.31 7.66
C LYS A 359 -6.74 10.60 6.54
N SER A 360 -7.13 11.38 5.54
CA SER A 360 -6.35 11.64 4.33
C SER A 360 -5.08 12.45 4.62
N LEU A 361 -5.15 13.46 5.48
CA LEU A 361 -3.98 14.22 5.94
C LEU A 361 -2.96 13.31 6.66
N GLY A 362 -3.44 12.31 7.41
CA GLY A 362 -2.60 11.29 8.01
C GLY A 362 -2.04 10.29 7.00
N CYS A 363 -2.86 9.86 6.02
CA CYS A 363 -2.48 8.86 5.02
C CYS A 363 -1.46 9.38 4.00
N THR A 364 -1.60 10.63 3.54
CA THR A 364 -0.68 11.26 2.58
C THR A 364 0.72 11.48 3.13
N GLN A 365 0.90 11.48 4.46
CA GLN A 365 2.22 11.53 5.10
C GLN A 365 3.17 10.42 4.61
N LYS A 366 2.64 9.25 4.21
CA LYS A 366 3.44 8.14 3.65
C LYS A 366 4.27 8.54 2.43
N ALA A 367 3.81 9.53 1.67
CA ALA A 367 4.48 10.01 0.46
C ALA A 367 5.66 10.96 0.74
N GLY A 368 5.94 11.29 2.01
CA GLY A 368 7.00 12.25 2.36
C GLY A 368 6.81 13.62 1.73
N THR A 369 7.91 14.22 1.29
CA THR A 369 7.96 15.57 0.72
C THR A 369 8.47 15.62 -0.72
N ALA A 370 8.88 14.49 -1.29
CA ALA A 370 9.43 14.41 -2.65
C ALA A 370 8.42 14.88 -3.72
N PRO A 371 8.91 15.42 -4.85
CA PRO A 371 8.05 15.76 -5.98
C PRO A 371 7.30 14.53 -6.53
N VAL A 372 6.05 14.70 -6.94
CA VAL A 372 5.30 13.69 -7.70
C VAL A 372 5.75 13.76 -9.15
N VAL A 373 6.35 12.67 -9.64
CA VAL A 373 6.96 12.61 -10.97
C VAL A 373 6.04 12.01 -12.03
N ASP A 374 5.07 11.17 -11.65
CA ASP A 374 4.10 10.58 -12.58
C ASP A 374 2.86 10.07 -11.85
N VAL A 375 1.79 9.82 -12.63
CA VAL A 375 0.52 9.26 -12.20
C VAL A 375 0.18 8.09 -13.11
N LEU A 376 -0.04 6.92 -12.50
CA LEU A 376 -0.33 5.66 -13.16
C LEU A 376 -1.82 5.35 -13.11
N ASN A 377 -2.37 4.86 -14.22
CA ASN A 377 -3.70 4.24 -14.24
C ASN A 377 -3.65 2.86 -13.56
N TYR A 378 -4.83 2.31 -13.25
CA TYR A 378 -4.95 0.95 -12.72
C TYR A 378 -4.37 -0.07 -13.70
N GLY A 379 -3.37 -0.85 -13.26
CA GLY A 379 -2.68 -1.84 -14.10
C GLY A 379 -1.51 -1.30 -14.93
N ASP A 380 -1.16 -0.02 -14.85
CA ASP A 380 0.05 0.50 -15.46
C ASP A 380 1.31 0.02 -14.73
N ARG A 381 2.43 -0.09 -15.46
CA ARG A 381 3.76 -0.38 -14.89
C ARG A 381 4.53 0.91 -14.62
N LEU A 382 5.31 0.89 -13.56
CA LEU A 382 6.27 1.94 -13.22
C LEU A 382 7.31 2.14 -14.33
N GLN A 383 7.44 3.39 -14.80
CA GLN A 383 8.39 3.81 -15.82
C GLN A 383 9.38 4.85 -15.27
N THR A 384 8.95 5.69 -14.35
CA THR A 384 9.71 6.85 -13.86
C THR A 384 10.14 6.62 -12.41
N ASN A 385 11.44 6.82 -12.12
CA ASN A 385 11.95 6.78 -10.75
C ASN A 385 11.50 8.02 -9.97
N GLY A 386 11.23 7.85 -8.69
CA GLY A 386 10.74 8.91 -7.80
C GLY A 386 9.39 8.56 -7.18
N LEU A 387 8.65 9.57 -6.68
CA LEU A 387 7.32 9.39 -6.14
C LEU A 387 6.29 9.35 -7.27
N ASN A 388 5.59 8.23 -7.40
CA ASN A 388 4.48 8.05 -8.32
C ASN A 388 3.16 7.93 -7.55
N LEU A 389 2.05 8.34 -8.17
CA LEU A 389 0.71 8.02 -7.69
C LEU A 389 0.10 6.92 -8.57
N LEU A 390 -0.72 6.05 -7.98
CA LEU A 390 -1.38 4.95 -8.69
C LEU A 390 -2.88 4.96 -8.43
N SER A 391 -3.66 4.87 -9.49
CA SER A 391 -5.12 4.71 -9.44
C SER A 391 -5.48 3.35 -8.86
N ALA A 392 -5.98 3.31 -7.61
CA ALA A 392 -6.62 2.14 -7.00
C ALA A 392 -7.52 2.58 -5.82
N PRO A 393 -8.53 1.78 -5.47
CA PRO A 393 -9.40 2.06 -4.32
C PRO A 393 -8.68 1.88 -2.99
N GLY A 394 -9.35 2.23 -1.88
CA GLY A 394 -8.83 2.03 -0.51
C GLY A 394 -8.92 0.58 0.01
N ASN A 395 -9.53 -0.36 -0.73
CA ASN A 395 -9.60 -1.77 -0.32
C ASN A 395 -8.21 -2.38 -0.20
N ASP A 396 -7.89 -3.00 0.96
CA ASP A 396 -6.55 -3.49 1.28
C ASP A 396 -6.00 -4.47 0.25
N LEU A 397 -6.81 -5.45 -0.18
CA LEU A 397 -6.38 -6.47 -1.13
C LEU A 397 -6.17 -5.86 -2.53
N VAL A 398 -7.15 -5.08 -3.00
CA VAL A 398 -7.12 -4.49 -4.35
C VAL A 398 -5.97 -3.50 -4.49
N ALA A 399 -5.80 -2.60 -3.52
CA ALA A 399 -4.73 -1.60 -3.54
C ALA A 399 -3.33 -2.23 -3.45
N SER A 400 -3.13 -3.21 -2.56
CA SER A 400 -1.84 -3.91 -2.43
C SER A 400 -1.50 -4.73 -3.68
N THR A 401 -2.52 -5.39 -4.28
CA THR A 401 -2.37 -6.10 -5.56
C THR A 401 -1.98 -5.13 -6.68
N ALA A 402 -2.60 -3.95 -6.75
CA ALA A 402 -2.29 -2.93 -7.75
C ALA A 402 -0.86 -2.39 -7.61
N LEU A 403 -0.41 -2.11 -6.38
CA LEU A 403 0.97 -1.71 -6.09
C LEU A 403 1.98 -2.78 -6.53
N ALA A 404 1.77 -4.02 -6.15
CA ALA A 404 2.63 -5.12 -6.55
C ALA A 404 2.64 -5.30 -8.07
N ALA A 405 1.47 -5.32 -8.73
CA ALA A 405 1.35 -5.47 -10.18
C ALA A 405 1.96 -4.31 -10.96
N SER A 406 2.04 -3.09 -10.41
CA SER A 406 2.75 -1.97 -11.02
C SER A 406 4.28 -2.18 -11.09
N GLY A 407 4.80 -3.18 -10.38
CA GLY A 407 6.21 -3.55 -10.32
C GLY A 407 6.90 -3.20 -8.99
N CYS A 408 6.14 -2.87 -7.94
CA CYS A 408 6.69 -2.70 -6.60
C CYS A 408 7.18 -4.03 -6.04
N HIS A 409 8.44 -4.09 -5.63
CA HIS A 409 9.06 -5.29 -5.05
C HIS A 409 8.53 -5.64 -3.67
N ILE A 410 8.14 -4.61 -2.92
CA ILE A 410 7.68 -4.65 -1.52
C ILE A 410 6.48 -3.72 -1.40
N VAL A 411 5.51 -4.10 -0.56
CA VAL A 411 4.45 -3.21 -0.10
C VAL A 411 4.67 -2.91 1.39
N LEU A 412 4.81 -1.63 1.74
CA LEU A 412 4.82 -1.16 3.12
C LEU A 412 3.38 -0.89 3.56
N PHE A 413 2.96 -1.55 4.63
CA PHE A 413 1.58 -1.54 5.10
C PHE A 413 1.51 -1.07 6.54
N THR A 414 1.17 0.20 6.77
CA THR A 414 0.99 0.74 8.12
C THR A 414 -0.36 0.34 8.71
N THR A 415 -0.41 0.06 10.01
CA THR A 415 -1.64 -0.35 10.68
C THR A 415 -1.64 -0.01 12.18
N GLY A 416 -2.77 0.46 12.67
CA GLY A 416 -3.00 0.72 14.10
C GLY A 416 -3.73 -0.42 14.82
N ARG A 417 -4.47 -1.24 14.05
CA ARG A 417 -5.31 -2.33 14.58
C ARG A 417 -4.80 -3.72 14.22
N GLY A 418 -3.94 -3.81 13.21
CA GLY A 418 -3.32 -5.05 12.75
C GLY A 418 -4.16 -5.83 11.74
N THR A 419 -3.47 -6.52 10.85
CA THR A 419 -4.03 -7.49 9.91
C THR A 419 -2.99 -8.57 9.61
N PRO A 420 -3.39 -9.85 9.43
CA PRO A 420 -2.49 -10.89 8.97
C PRO A 420 -2.21 -10.81 7.46
N PHE A 421 -3.03 -10.05 6.71
CA PHE A 421 -3.00 -9.96 5.25
C PHE A 421 -1.59 -9.71 4.70
N GLY A 422 -1.26 -10.36 3.59
CA GLY A 422 -0.14 -10.08 2.71
C GLY A 422 -0.50 -10.30 1.25
N THR A 423 0.00 -9.44 0.36
CA THR A 423 -0.15 -9.63 -1.08
C THR A 423 0.93 -10.59 -1.61
N PHE A 424 0.98 -10.81 -2.93
CA PHE A 424 1.90 -11.77 -3.55
C PHE A 424 3.38 -11.35 -3.58
N VAL A 425 3.68 -10.14 -3.06
CA VAL A 425 5.06 -9.69 -2.78
C VAL A 425 5.25 -9.50 -1.28
N PRO A 426 6.49 -9.40 -0.76
CA PRO A 426 6.73 -9.07 0.65
C PRO A 426 5.88 -7.87 1.10
N THR A 427 5.07 -8.08 2.13
CA THR A 427 4.15 -7.06 2.68
C THR A 427 4.53 -6.77 4.12
N ILE A 428 5.35 -5.73 4.29
CA ILE A 428 5.89 -5.34 5.60
C ILE A 428 4.82 -4.58 6.37
N LYS A 429 4.38 -5.11 7.51
CA LYS A 429 3.43 -4.44 8.40
C LYS A 429 4.16 -3.62 9.46
N ILE A 430 3.85 -2.31 9.48
CA ILE A 430 4.42 -1.35 10.42
C ILE A 430 3.32 -0.90 11.37
N SER A 431 3.47 -1.19 12.67
CA SER A 431 2.48 -0.75 13.66
C SER A 431 2.61 0.73 13.99
N THR A 432 1.47 1.38 14.26
CA THR A 432 1.41 2.76 14.76
C THR A 432 1.66 2.85 16.26
N ASN A 433 1.64 1.72 16.96
CA ASN A 433 1.74 1.64 18.41
C ASN A 433 2.41 0.34 18.86
N THR A 434 3.18 0.41 19.94
CA THR A 434 3.93 -0.71 20.52
C THR A 434 3.03 -1.79 21.10
N ALA A 435 1.82 -1.43 21.58
CA ALA A 435 0.89 -2.41 22.11
C ALA A 435 0.46 -3.44 21.05
N LEU A 436 0.18 -2.99 19.83
CA LEU A 436 -0.13 -3.87 18.70
C LEU A 436 1.09 -4.73 18.33
N TYR A 437 2.27 -4.12 18.22
CA TYR A 437 3.52 -4.84 17.91
C TYR A 437 3.75 -6.00 18.88
N ASN A 438 3.67 -5.74 20.19
CA ASN A 438 3.85 -6.75 21.23
C ASN A 438 2.74 -7.81 21.24
N LYS A 439 1.49 -7.42 20.94
CA LYS A 439 0.34 -8.32 20.93
C LYS A 439 0.33 -9.27 19.73
N LYS A 440 0.86 -8.84 18.59
CA LYS A 440 0.78 -9.55 17.31
C LYS A 440 2.15 -9.67 16.61
N PRO A 441 3.18 -10.21 17.28
CA PRO A 441 4.53 -10.28 16.72
C PRO A 441 4.64 -11.15 15.46
N HIS A 442 3.67 -12.05 15.23
CA HIS A 442 3.59 -12.89 14.03
C HIS A 442 2.83 -12.22 12.86
N TRP A 443 2.28 -11.02 13.04
CA TRP A 443 1.67 -10.21 11.98
C TRP A 443 2.50 -8.97 11.65
N ILE A 444 3.07 -8.34 12.68
CA ILE A 444 3.72 -7.04 12.59
C ILE A 444 5.23 -7.22 12.48
N ASP A 445 5.83 -6.56 11.51
CA ASP A 445 7.24 -6.68 11.17
C ASP A 445 8.08 -5.57 11.83
N PHE A 446 7.55 -4.35 11.96
CA PHE A 446 8.27 -3.21 12.50
C PHE A 446 7.40 -2.37 13.43
N ASN A 447 8.01 -1.83 14.51
CA ASN A 447 7.33 -0.99 15.50
C ASN A 447 7.55 0.49 15.23
N GLY A 448 6.57 1.17 14.59
CA GLY A 448 6.59 2.64 14.47
C GLY A 448 6.14 3.38 15.73
N GLY A 449 5.50 2.68 16.69
CA GLY A 449 4.99 3.27 17.93
C GLY A 449 6.05 3.85 18.85
N VAL A 450 7.31 3.43 18.73
CA VAL A 450 8.47 3.93 19.49
C VAL A 450 8.68 5.43 19.35
N LEU A 451 8.22 6.02 18.23
CA LEU A 451 8.33 7.47 17.96
C LEU A 451 7.57 8.37 18.96
N VAL A 452 6.56 7.84 19.64
CA VAL A 452 5.85 8.56 20.72
C VAL A 452 6.26 8.08 22.12
N GLU A 453 7.18 7.14 22.21
CA GLU A 453 7.67 6.53 23.46
C GLU A 453 9.08 7.02 23.85
N GLY A 454 9.74 7.81 22.99
CA GLY A 454 10.99 8.47 23.30
C GLY A 454 12.14 8.25 22.33
N ASP A 455 11.97 7.36 21.33
CA ASP A 455 12.97 7.17 20.29
C ASP A 455 13.00 8.39 19.36
N THR A 456 14.18 8.69 18.82
CA THR A 456 14.31 9.78 17.84
C THR A 456 13.88 9.31 16.46
N GLU A 457 13.39 10.25 15.64
CA GLU A 457 13.01 9.96 14.25
C GLU A 457 14.21 9.42 13.45
N GLU A 458 15.39 9.99 13.66
CA GLU A 458 16.62 9.61 12.95
C GLU A 458 17.01 8.15 13.24
N ALA A 459 17.08 7.78 14.53
CA ALA A 459 17.44 6.40 14.94
C ALA A 459 16.41 5.38 14.45
N THR A 460 15.11 5.72 14.51
CA THR A 460 14.04 4.85 14.03
C THR A 460 14.11 4.69 12.51
N LEU A 461 14.39 5.76 11.77
CA LEU A 461 14.55 5.72 10.32
C LEU A 461 15.78 4.88 9.92
N GLU A 462 16.92 5.04 10.59
CA GLU A 462 18.13 4.24 10.33
C GLU A 462 17.85 2.76 10.54
N SER A 463 17.24 2.38 11.64
CA SER A 463 16.84 0.97 11.91
C SER A 463 15.87 0.45 10.86
N PHE A 464 14.94 1.29 10.39
CA PHE A 464 14.00 0.90 9.34
C PHE A 464 14.69 0.71 7.99
N ILE A 465 15.66 1.56 7.63
CA ILE A 465 16.47 1.44 6.41
C ILE A 465 17.28 0.13 6.44
N GLU A 466 17.94 -0.18 7.55
CA GLU A 466 18.68 -1.44 7.71
C GLU A 466 17.76 -2.65 7.53
N TYR A 467 16.58 -2.63 8.16
CA TYR A 467 15.57 -3.66 8.00
C TYR A 467 15.13 -3.82 6.54
N MET A 468 14.88 -2.73 5.83
CA MET A 468 14.49 -2.74 4.41
C MET A 468 15.58 -3.32 3.50
N ILE A 469 16.85 -3.04 3.77
CA ILE A 469 17.99 -3.63 3.06
C ILE A 469 18.06 -5.13 3.31
N GLY A 470 17.86 -5.58 4.57
CA GLY A 470 17.78 -6.99 4.93
C GLY A 470 16.68 -7.74 4.19
N VAL A 471 15.45 -7.19 4.18
CA VAL A 471 14.31 -7.77 3.44
C VAL A 471 14.57 -7.80 1.95
N SER A 472 15.12 -6.72 1.38
CA SER A 472 15.48 -6.66 -0.05
C SER A 472 16.58 -7.66 -0.41
N SER A 473 17.39 -8.06 0.56
CA SER A 473 18.47 -9.04 0.41
C SER A 473 18.07 -10.50 0.70
N GLY A 474 16.81 -10.75 1.03
CA GLY A 474 16.26 -12.10 1.19
C GLY A 474 15.74 -12.45 2.59
N GLU A 475 15.81 -11.53 3.55
CA GLU A 475 15.15 -11.73 4.84
C GLU A 475 13.63 -11.82 4.66
N LEU A 476 13.00 -12.85 5.22
CA LEU A 476 11.57 -13.10 5.08
C LEU A 476 10.77 -12.26 6.08
N VAL A 477 9.68 -11.68 5.61
CA VAL A 477 8.71 -10.95 6.43
C VAL A 477 7.57 -11.88 6.89
N ASN A 478 6.75 -11.41 7.84
CA ASN A 478 5.75 -12.26 8.49
C ASN A 478 4.70 -12.84 7.53
N ASN A 479 4.26 -12.09 6.50
CA ASN A 479 3.32 -12.67 5.54
C ASN A 479 3.93 -13.83 4.74
N GLU A 480 5.23 -13.77 4.43
CA GLU A 480 5.94 -14.85 3.75
C GLU A 480 6.15 -16.05 4.68
N LYS A 481 6.57 -15.82 5.94
CA LYS A 481 6.73 -16.88 6.96
C LYS A 481 5.43 -17.63 7.25
N ASN A 482 4.28 -16.96 7.11
CA ASN A 482 2.96 -17.54 7.31
C ASN A 482 2.28 -18.00 6.01
N ASP A 483 2.92 -17.88 4.86
CA ASP A 483 2.38 -18.19 3.54
C ASP A 483 1.07 -17.45 3.21
N PHE A 484 0.96 -16.18 3.62
CA PHE A 484 -0.17 -15.32 3.32
C PHE A 484 0.11 -14.52 2.05
N LYS A 485 -0.37 -15.02 0.92
CA LYS A 485 -0.24 -14.41 -0.41
C LYS A 485 -1.61 -14.32 -1.07
N GLU A 486 -2.28 -13.21 -0.83
CA GLU A 486 -3.64 -12.98 -1.29
C GLU A 486 -3.68 -11.88 -2.34
N MET A 487 -4.65 -11.96 -3.24
CA MET A 487 -4.85 -10.96 -4.27
C MET A 487 -6.32 -10.70 -4.53
N ALA A 488 -6.62 -9.48 -4.95
CA ALA A 488 -7.91 -9.11 -5.51
C ALA A 488 -7.74 -8.09 -6.64
N ILE A 489 -8.59 -8.22 -7.65
CA ILE A 489 -8.61 -7.33 -8.81
C ILE A 489 -9.82 -6.40 -8.69
N PHE A 490 -9.65 -5.11 -8.99
CA PHE A 490 -10.73 -4.13 -8.97
C PHE A 490 -11.81 -4.51 -9.98
N LYS A 491 -13.05 -4.52 -9.52
CA LYS A 491 -14.19 -4.94 -10.30
C LYS A 491 -15.40 -4.06 -9.97
N THR A 492 -16.09 -3.61 -11.00
CA THR A 492 -17.23 -2.71 -10.89
C THR A 492 -18.51 -3.23 -11.56
N GLY A 493 -18.37 -4.23 -12.44
CA GLY A 493 -19.38 -4.53 -13.41
C GLY A 493 -20.19 -5.79 -13.18
N VAL A 494 -20.94 -6.12 -14.20
CA VAL A 494 -21.87 -7.22 -14.27
C VAL A 494 -21.14 -8.52 -14.62
N THR A 495 -21.56 -9.61 -14.01
CA THR A 495 -21.12 -10.97 -14.35
C THR A 495 -22.21 -11.63 -15.19
N LEU A 496 -21.84 -12.33 -16.28
CA LEU A 496 -22.74 -13.13 -17.14
C LEU A 496 -23.35 -14.32 -16.39
#